data_62c7bb801cd79f3f849538372b115a55
#
_entry.id   62c7bb801cd79f3f849538372b115a55
#
_cell.length_a   1.000
_cell.length_b   1.000
_cell.length_c   1.000
_cell.angle_alpha   90.00
_cell.angle_beta   90.00
_cell.angle_gamma   90.00
#
_symmetry.space_group_name_H-M   'P 1'
#
loop_
_entity.id
_entity.type
_entity.pdbx_description
1 polymer ?
#
loop_
_entity_poly.entity_id
_entity_poly.type
_entity_poly.pdbx_seq_one_letter_code
_entity_poly.pdbx_strand_id
1 'polypeptide(L)'
;MAFGSKENKTPVQVPAHIGIIMDGNGRWAKKRGLPRTAGHTAGAQNFRTITRYASSIGVKYLTLYAFSTENWSRPAEEVSALMKLFHQYLEEALRDFMDENIRVRFIGDISAFAPDLQALIHRVEEASSVKTGMVLNLAMNYGGRAENTRAARILAERVKNGELSPEDITEETLSGAMYTAGQPDPDLIIRPSGEERISNFLLWQSAYTEFEYFDILWPDFKPKHLDEAIEKFNSRQRRFGGV
;
A
#
# COMPACT_ATOMS: atom_id res chain seq x y z
N MET A 1 -32.26 -41.78 -6.35
CA MET A 1 -32.23 -40.57 -5.49
C MET A 1 -30.78 -40.23 -5.30
N ALA A 2 -30.33 -39.20 -6.01
CA ALA A 2 -28.94 -38.71 -5.89
C ALA A 2 -28.93 -37.61 -4.83
N PHE A 3 -28.30 -37.88 -3.69
CA PHE A 3 -28.02 -36.85 -2.70
C PHE A 3 -26.90 -35.94 -3.24
N GLY A 4 -27.28 -34.76 -3.71
CA GLY A 4 -26.32 -33.70 -3.99
C GLY A 4 -25.63 -33.29 -2.73
N SER A 5 -24.33 -33.56 -2.61
CA SER A 5 -23.47 -33.02 -1.57
C SER A 5 -23.47 -31.49 -1.74
N LYS A 6 -24.08 -30.78 -0.81
CA LYS A 6 -23.83 -29.34 -0.64
C LYS A 6 -22.37 -29.21 -0.27
N GLU A 7 -21.56 -28.77 -1.22
CA GLU A 7 -20.22 -28.28 -0.91
C GLU A 7 -20.38 -27.17 0.14
N ASN A 8 -19.96 -27.43 1.36
CA ASN A 8 -19.77 -26.43 2.38
C ASN A 8 -18.60 -25.54 1.91
N LYS A 9 -18.87 -24.52 1.11
CA LYS A 9 -17.89 -23.49 0.80
C LYS A 9 -17.51 -22.83 2.12
N THR A 10 -16.26 -23.03 2.54
CA THR A 10 -15.70 -22.29 3.66
C THR A 10 -15.93 -20.79 3.40
N PRO A 11 -16.39 -20.01 4.39
CA PRO A 11 -16.59 -18.57 4.21
C PRO A 11 -15.31 -17.95 3.70
N VAL A 12 -15.38 -17.12 2.65
CA VAL A 12 -14.22 -16.40 2.11
C VAL A 12 -13.73 -15.45 3.19
N GLN A 13 -12.52 -15.69 3.70
CA GLN A 13 -11.89 -14.83 4.67
C GLN A 13 -11.24 -13.66 3.96
N VAL A 14 -11.67 -12.44 4.26
CA VAL A 14 -11.03 -11.23 3.74
C VAL A 14 -9.71 -11.01 4.49
N PRO A 15 -8.55 -10.88 3.79
CA PRO A 15 -7.28 -10.54 4.42
C PRO A 15 -7.41 -9.24 5.21
N ALA A 16 -6.85 -9.22 6.42
CA ALA A 16 -6.93 -8.03 7.27
C ALA A 16 -6.12 -6.87 6.69
N HIS A 17 -4.95 -7.17 6.13
CA HIS A 17 -4.07 -6.18 5.51
C HIS A 17 -3.66 -6.63 4.10
N ILE A 18 -3.93 -5.77 3.12
CA ILE A 18 -3.54 -5.98 1.72
C ILE A 18 -2.58 -4.87 1.28
N GLY A 19 -1.43 -5.28 0.73
CA GLY A 19 -0.52 -4.38 0.03
C GLY A 19 -0.73 -4.44 -1.48
N ILE A 20 -0.67 -3.30 -2.20
CA ILE A 20 -0.76 -3.30 -3.68
C ILE A 20 0.34 -2.43 -4.27
N ILE A 21 1.11 -3.00 -5.20
CA ILE A 21 2.08 -2.28 -6.02
C ILE A 21 1.37 -1.81 -7.30
N MET A 22 1.08 -0.52 -7.40
CA MET A 22 0.30 0.08 -8.51
C MET A 22 1.14 0.24 -9.78
N ASP A 23 1.55 -0.87 -10.40
CA ASP A 23 2.46 -0.89 -11.54
C ASP A 23 1.74 -0.98 -12.90
N GLY A 24 2.41 -0.44 -13.92
CA GLY A 24 1.97 -0.56 -15.31
C GLY A 24 1.33 0.68 -15.92
N ASN A 25 1.18 1.79 -15.21
CA ASN A 25 0.57 3.04 -15.71
C ASN A 25 1.18 3.52 -17.03
N GLY A 26 2.52 3.61 -17.09
CA GLY A 26 3.22 4.05 -18.29
C GLY A 26 3.07 3.07 -19.46
N ARG A 27 3.11 1.76 -19.19
CA ARG A 27 2.89 0.70 -20.20
C ARG A 27 1.47 0.75 -20.75
N TRP A 28 0.50 1.01 -19.89
CA TRP A 28 -0.91 1.17 -20.24
C TRP A 28 -1.12 2.33 -21.24
N ALA A 29 -0.53 3.49 -20.95
CA ALA A 29 -0.57 4.65 -21.84
C ALA A 29 0.12 4.36 -23.18
N LYS A 30 1.32 3.76 -23.16
CA LYS A 30 2.07 3.40 -24.37
C LYS A 30 1.29 2.45 -25.27
N LYS A 31 0.63 1.42 -24.72
CA LYS A 31 -0.22 0.49 -25.48
C LYS A 31 -1.39 1.19 -26.21
N ARG A 32 -1.77 2.40 -25.77
CA ARG A 32 -2.89 3.20 -26.32
C ARG A 32 -2.44 4.42 -27.12
N GLY A 33 -1.13 4.57 -27.36
CA GLY A 33 -0.58 5.75 -28.05
C GLY A 33 -0.74 7.05 -27.26
N LEU A 34 -0.91 6.96 -25.93
CA LEU A 34 -1.13 8.10 -25.04
C LEU A 34 0.17 8.50 -24.32
N PRO A 35 0.29 9.77 -23.91
CA PRO A 35 1.40 10.20 -23.06
C PRO A 35 1.35 9.49 -21.69
N ARG A 36 2.51 9.28 -21.05
CA ARG A 36 2.62 8.57 -19.75
C ARG A 36 1.74 9.17 -18.67
N THR A 37 1.55 10.49 -18.69
CA THR A 37 0.67 11.22 -17.76
C THR A 37 -0.77 10.73 -17.81
N ALA A 38 -1.31 10.41 -18.98
CA ALA A 38 -2.66 9.84 -19.10
C ALA A 38 -2.78 8.47 -18.39
N GLY A 39 -1.70 7.67 -18.42
CA GLY A 39 -1.66 6.41 -17.66
C GLY A 39 -1.67 6.64 -16.15
N HIS A 40 -0.96 7.65 -15.66
CA HIS A 40 -0.98 8.01 -14.24
C HIS A 40 -2.34 8.54 -13.80
N THR A 41 -3.00 9.36 -14.62
CA THR A 41 -4.37 9.81 -14.36
C THR A 41 -5.37 8.65 -14.29
N ALA A 42 -5.30 7.72 -15.26
CA ALA A 42 -6.15 6.53 -15.26
C ALA A 42 -5.87 5.62 -14.04
N GLY A 43 -4.58 5.47 -13.67
CA GLY A 43 -4.17 4.73 -12.48
C GLY A 43 -4.68 5.33 -11.18
N ALA A 44 -4.74 6.65 -11.09
CA ALA A 44 -5.25 7.35 -9.94
C ALA A 44 -6.79 7.29 -9.84
N GLN A 45 -7.52 7.25 -10.97
CA GLN A 45 -8.96 6.94 -10.95
C GLN A 45 -9.21 5.50 -10.46
N ASN A 46 -8.37 4.55 -10.90
CA ASN A 46 -8.46 3.17 -10.45
C ASN A 46 -8.15 3.01 -8.96
N PHE A 47 -7.18 3.76 -8.44
CA PHE A 47 -6.88 3.86 -7.01
C PHE A 47 -8.15 4.10 -6.19
N ARG A 48 -8.99 5.09 -6.53
CA ARG A 48 -10.25 5.38 -5.83
C ARG A 48 -11.20 4.20 -5.88
N THR A 49 -11.36 3.59 -7.05
CA THR A 49 -12.25 2.45 -7.24
C THR A 49 -11.84 1.27 -6.35
N ILE A 50 -10.56 0.93 -6.34
CA ILE A 50 -10.05 -0.21 -5.55
C ILE A 50 -10.06 0.10 -4.05
N THR A 51 -9.74 1.34 -3.63
CA THR A 51 -9.80 1.75 -2.23
C THR A 51 -11.22 1.63 -1.67
N ARG A 52 -12.21 2.15 -2.40
CA ARG A 52 -13.63 2.04 -2.00
C ARG A 52 -14.08 0.59 -1.93
N TYR A 53 -13.72 -0.17 -2.93
CA TYR A 53 -14.08 -1.58 -2.99
C TYR A 53 -13.45 -2.37 -1.82
N ALA A 54 -12.16 -2.22 -1.57
CA ALA A 54 -11.48 -2.86 -0.45
C ALA A 54 -12.14 -2.51 0.91
N SER A 55 -12.49 -1.24 1.10
CA SER A 55 -13.23 -0.80 2.29
C SER A 55 -14.60 -1.49 2.40
N SER A 56 -15.36 -1.58 1.28
CA SER A 56 -16.71 -2.15 1.27
C SER A 56 -16.76 -3.65 1.55
N ILE A 57 -15.70 -4.39 1.20
CA ILE A 57 -15.59 -5.84 1.46
C ILE A 57 -14.97 -6.16 2.83
N GLY A 58 -14.59 -5.13 3.61
CA GLY A 58 -14.16 -5.30 5.00
C GLY A 58 -12.66 -5.42 5.24
N VAL A 59 -11.81 -5.08 4.25
CA VAL A 59 -10.35 -4.91 4.45
C VAL A 59 -10.13 -3.89 5.56
N LYS A 60 -9.22 -4.20 6.51
CA LYS A 60 -8.93 -3.31 7.64
C LYS A 60 -7.77 -2.36 7.35
N TYR A 61 -6.77 -2.84 6.63
CA TYR A 61 -5.59 -2.07 6.24
C TYR A 61 -5.32 -2.27 4.75
N LEU A 62 -5.18 -1.18 4.03
CA LEU A 62 -4.81 -1.20 2.62
C LEU A 62 -3.56 -0.33 2.43
N THR A 63 -2.44 -0.93 2.00
CA THR A 63 -1.21 -0.19 1.73
C THR A 63 -0.96 -0.12 0.22
N LEU A 64 -0.95 1.09 -0.34
CA LEU A 64 -0.77 1.31 -1.77
C LEU A 64 0.59 1.97 -2.05
N TYR A 65 1.39 1.36 -2.93
CA TYR A 65 2.70 1.88 -3.33
C TYR A 65 2.52 2.94 -4.41
N ALA A 66 2.49 4.22 -4.00
CA ALA A 66 2.21 5.35 -4.88
C ALA A 66 3.48 5.95 -5.49
N PHE A 67 4.57 6.09 -4.72
CA PHE A 67 5.83 6.66 -5.18
C PHE A 67 7.01 6.10 -4.38
N SER A 68 7.92 5.41 -5.08
CA SER A 68 9.12 4.85 -4.45
C SER A 68 10.29 5.83 -4.42
N THR A 69 11.25 5.60 -3.52
CA THR A 69 12.52 6.36 -3.48
C THR A 69 13.27 6.31 -4.82
N GLU A 70 13.16 5.21 -5.55
CA GLU A 70 13.78 5.03 -6.86
C GLU A 70 13.12 5.87 -7.96
N ASN A 71 11.87 6.31 -7.75
CA ASN A 71 11.14 7.11 -8.76
C ASN A 71 11.69 8.51 -8.97
N TRP A 72 12.50 9.02 -8.03
CA TRP A 72 13.23 10.29 -8.22
C TRP A 72 14.23 10.24 -9.37
N SER A 73 14.71 9.05 -9.77
CA SER A 73 15.60 8.88 -10.92
C SER A 73 14.90 8.99 -12.28
N ARG A 74 13.58 9.13 -12.30
CA ARG A 74 12.80 9.34 -13.52
C ARG A 74 13.07 10.73 -14.13
N PRO A 75 12.76 10.95 -15.43
CA PRO A 75 12.86 12.28 -16.02
C PRO A 75 12.11 13.34 -15.18
N ALA A 76 12.72 14.50 -14.99
CA ALA A 76 12.20 15.57 -14.13
C ALA A 76 10.77 16.00 -14.50
N GLU A 77 10.43 16.00 -15.79
CA GLU A 77 9.08 16.29 -16.27
C GLU A 77 8.05 15.27 -15.79
N GLU A 78 8.40 13.97 -15.75
CA GLU A 78 7.53 12.91 -15.24
C GLU A 78 7.34 13.07 -13.73
N VAL A 79 8.42 13.32 -12.98
CA VAL A 79 8.35 13.55 -11.54
C VAL A 79 7.48 14.78 -11.23
N SER A 80 7.70 15.89 -11.94
CA SER A 80 6.89 17.11 -11.77
C SER A 80 5.40 16.85 -12.04
N ALA A 81 5.09 16.10 -13.11
CA ALA A 81 3.70 15.75 -13.42
C ALA A 81 3.07 14.87 -12.34
N LEU A 82 3.83 13.92 -11.75
CA LEU A 82 3.36 13.09 -10.64
C LEU A 82 3.10 13.93 -9.39
N MET A 83 3.98 14.88 -9.03
CA MET A 83 3.78 15.76 -7.88
C MET A 83 2.53 16.62 -8.04
N LYS A 84 2.28 17.18 -9.23
CA LYS A 84 1.03 17.91 -9.53
C LYS A 84 -0.20 17.01 -9.40
N LEU A 85 -0.10 15.78 -9.87
CA LEU A 85 -1.19 14.81 -9.77
C LEU A 85 -1.47 14.45 -8.31
N PHE A 86 -0.43 14.23 -7.48
CA PHE A 86 -0.61 13.99 -6.04
C PHE A 86 -1.27 15.17 -5.35
N HIS A 87 -0.82 16.40 -5.64
CA HIS A 87 -1.43 17.60 -5.08
C HIS A 87 -2.93 17.67 -5.41
N GLN A 88 -3.28 17.52 -6.69
CA GLN A 88 -4.67 17.51 -7.14
C GLN A 88 -5.50 16.44 -6.42
N TYR A 89 -4.98 15.20 -6.34
CA TYR A 89 -5.72 14.09 -5.72
C TYR A 89 -5.89 14.24 -4.21
N LEU A 90 -4.93 14.83 -3.52
CA LEU A 90 -5.07 15.11 -2.09
C LEU A 90 -6.08 16.23 -1.82
N GLU A 91 -6.12 17.27 -2.66
CA GLU A 91 -7.17 18.29 -2.59
C GLU A 91 -8.57 17.71 -2.85
N GLU A 92 -8.68 16.82 -3.85
CA GLU A 92 -9.93 16.11 -4.14
C GLU A 92 -10.30 15.16 -2.98
N ALA A 93 -9.32 14.50 -2.35
CA ALA A 93 -9.56 13.64 -1.20
C ALA A 93 -10.18 14.40 -0.02
N LEU A 94 -9.72 15.61 0.25
CA LEU A 94 -10.32 16.48 1.28
C LEU A 94 -11.76 16.87 0.98
N ARG A 95 -12.18 16.89 -0.28
CA ARG A 95 -13.56 17.20 -0.66
C ARG A 95 -14.46 15.97 -0.71
N ASP A 96 -13.95 14.88 -1.33
CA ASP A 96 -14.78 13.79 -1.81
C ASP A 96 -14.70 12.53 -0.93
N PHE A 97 -13.58 12.34 -0.19
CA PHE A 97 -13.37 11.16 0.66
C PHE A 97 -13.76 11.37 2.13
N MET A 98 -14.08 12.62 2.50
CA MET A 98 -14.43 12.92 3.90
C MET A 98 -15.74 12.24 4.35
N ASP A 99 -16.61 11.88 3.41
CA ASP A 99 -17.85 11.13 3.71
C ASP A 99 -17.60 9.62 3.90
N GLU A 100 -16.43 9.13 3.50
CA GLU A 100 -16.08 7.72 3.64
C GLU A 100 -15.42 7.46 5.01
N ASN A 101 -15.71 6.30 5.61
CA ASN A 101 -15.08 5.92 6.89
C ASN A 101 -13.70 5.30 6.64
N ILE A 102 -12.80 6.08 6.03
CA ILE A 102 -11.42 5.68 5.71
C ILE A 102 -10.46 6.64 6.40
N ARG A 103 -9.55 6.10 7.22
CA ARG A 103 -8.45 6.83 7.82
C ARG A 103 -7.24 6.77 6.91
N VAL A 104 -6.75 7.92 6.43
CA VAL A 104 -5.58 8.00 5.55
C VAL A 104 -4.31 8.22 6.38
N ARG A 105 -3.26 7.50 6.05
CA ARG A 105 -1.91 7.66 6.60
C ARG A 105 -0.91 7.67 5.45
N PHE A 106 0.14 8.48 5.60
CA PHE A 106 1.26 8.47 4.66
C PHE A 106 2.45 7.76 5.29
N ILE A 107 3.05 6.85 4.55
CA ILE A 107 4.26 6.13 4.96
C ILE A 107 5.38 6.44 3.96
N GLY A 108 6.57 6.70 4.48
CA GLY A 108 7.74 7.13 3.72
C GLY A 108 8.28 8.49 4.23
N ASP A 109 9.32 8.96 3.59
CA ASP A 109 9.95 10.24 3.94
C ASP A 109 9.33 11.39 3.14
N ILE A 110 8.31 12.04 3.72
CA ILE A 110 7.61 13.18 3.10
C ILE A 110 8.44 14.48 3.10
N SER A 111 9.56 14.54 3.82
CA SER A 111 10.39 15.75 3.91
C SER A 111 11.04 16.15 2.57
N ALA A 112 11.14 15.18 1.64
CA ALA A 112 11.65 15.44 0.29
C ALA A 112 10.65 16.14 -0.63
N PHE A 113 9.38 16.26 -0.23
CA PHE A 113 8.36 16.97 -1.03
C PHE A 113 8.37 18.48 -0.77
N ALA A 114 7.81 19.24 -1.70
CA ALA A 114 7.62 20.67 -1.52
C ALA A 114 6.72 20.98 -0.30
N PRO A 115 6.96 22.10 0.40
CA PRO A 115 6.24 22.41 1.65
C PRO A 115 4.72 22.45 1.54
N ASP A 116 4.18 22.89 0.40
CA ASP A 116 2.75 22.92 0.10
C ASP A 116 2.16 21.51 0.05
N LEU A 117 2.87 20.56 -0.58
CA LEU A 117 2.45 19.16 -0.63
C LEU A 117 2.54 18.50 0.76
N GLN A 118 3.60 18.80 1.54
CA GLN A 118 3.71 18.34 2.93
C GLN A 118 2.54 18.84 3.78
N ALA A 119 2.21 20.13 3.69
CA ALA A 119 1.08 20.72 4.41
C ALA A 119 -0.26 20.07 4.02
N LEU A 120 -0.44 19.75 2.73
CA LEU A 120 -1.64 19.07 2.24
C LEU A 120 -1.74 17.63 2.76
N ILE A 121 -0.63 16.89 2.80
CA ILE A 121 -0.54 15.56 3.40
C ILE A 121 -1.01 15.60 4.86
N HIS A 122 -0.46 16.49 5.68
CA HIS A 122 -0.85 16.62 7.09
C HIS A 122 -2.33 16.97 7.26
N ARG A 123 -2.88 17.85 6.41
CA ARG A 123 -4.31 18.17 6.43
C ARG A 123 -5.19 16.97 6.13
N VAL A 124 -4.81 16.10 5.19
CA VAL A 124 -5.55 14.88 4.87
C VAL A 124 -5.49 13.89 6.04
N GLU A 125 -4.32 13.70 6.66
CA GLU A 125 -4.16 12.85 7.84
C GLU A 125 -5.01 13.34 9.01
N GLU A 126 -4.95 14.62 9.33
CA GLU A 126 -5.72 15.25 10.40
C GLU A 126 -7.22 15.11 10.16
N ALA A 127 -7.71 15.49 8.98
CA ALA A 127 -9.12 15.42 8.63
C ALA A 127 -9.70 14.00 8.68
N SER A 128 -8.87 12.98 8.38
CA SER A 128 -9.28 11.58 8.42
C SER A 128 -8.99 10.88 9.75
N SER A 129 -8.31 11.53 10.70
CA SER A 129 -7.84 10.93 11.97
C SER A 129 -8.95 10.36 12.84
N VAL A 130 -10.14 10.96 12.78
CA VAL A 130 -11.35 10.57 13.53
C VAL A 130 -12.07 9.38 12.92
N LYS A 131 -11.69 8.92 11.74
CA LYS A 131 -12.32 7.79 11.06
C LYS A 131 -11.89 6.47 11.69
N THR A 132 -12.83 5.55 11.82
CA THR A 132 -12.67 4.26 12.53
C THR A 132 -12.74 3.05 11.62
N GLY A 133 -12.94 3.25 10.33
CA GLY A 133 -13.02 2.19 9.32
C GLY A 133 -11.65 1.71 8.83
N MET A 134 -11.55 1.45 7.53
CA MET A 134 -10.31 1.00 6.91
C MET A 134 -9.19 2.06 7.06
N VAL A 135 -7.98 1.60 7.40
CA VAL A 135 -6.77 2.43 7.33
C VAL A 135 -6.17 2.29 5.93
N LEU A 136 -6.06 3.41 5.22
CA LEU A 136 -5.38 3.50 3.92
C LEU A 136 -3.99 4.08 4.13
N ASN A 137 -2.95 3.25 3.96
CA ASN A 137 -1.57 3.71 3.93
C ASN A 137 -1.15 4.05 2.50
N LEU A 138 -0.72 5.27 2.27
CA LEU A 138 -0.13 5.71 1.01
C LEU A 138 1.38 5.74 1.15
N ALA A 139 2.06 4.78 0.50
CA ALA A 139 3.52 4.74 0.49
C ALA A 139 4.05 5.75 -0.54
N MET A 140 4.53 6.89 -0.04
CA MET A 140 5.03 8.02 -0.82
C MET A 140 6.47 8.35 -0.42
N ASN A 141 7.35 8.47 -1.40
CA ASN A 141 8.81 8.51 -1.19
C ASN A 141 9.25 7.41 -0.22
N TYR A 142 8.72 6.22 -0.47
CA TYR A 142 8.90 5.06 0.37
C TYR A 142 9.87 4.06 -0.28
N GLY A 143 10.62 3.36 0.56
CA GLY A 143 11.43 2.20 0.19
C GLY A 143 11.77 1.40 1.45
N GLY A 144 11.56 0.10 1.44
CA GLY A 144 11.75 -0.75 2.62
C GLY A 144 13.17 -0.73 3.17
N ARG A 145 14.20 -0.60 2.29
CA ARG A 145 15.59 -0.42 2.75
C ARG A 145 15.78 0.90 3.48
N ALA A 146 15.19 1.99 2.99
CA ALA A 146 15.24 3.30 3.63
C ALA A 146 14.47 3.28 4.96
N GLU A 147 13.31 2.63 5.01
CA GLU A 147 12.53 2.43 6.23
C GLU A 147 13.32 1.66 7.30
N ASN A 148 13.91 0.51 6.94
CA ASN A 148 14.72 -0.30 7.85
C ASN A 148 15.92 0.51 8.40
N THR A 149 16.59 1.28 7.54
CA THR A 149 17.70 2.16 7.93
C THR A 149 17.22 3.26 8.89
N ARG A 150 16.06 3.86 8.63
CA ARG A 150 15.44 4.85 9.51
C ARG A 150 15.10 4.24 10.88
N ALA A 151 14.46 3.07 10.90
CA ALA A 151 14.11 2.37 12.13
C ALA A 151 15.36 2.04 12.97
N ALA A 152 16.42 1.55 12.34
CA ALA A 152 17.70 1.30 13.01
C ALA A 152 18.29 2.58 13.62
N ARG A 153 18.22 3.73 12.91
CA ARG A 153 18.68 5.02 13.47
C ARG A 153 17.85 5.46 14.67
N ILE A 154 16.53 5.30 14.63
CA ILE A 154 15.65 5.62 15.77
C ILE A 154 16.05 4.80 17.00
N LEU A 155 16.28 3.49 16.85
CA LEU A 155 16.68 2.63 17.96
C LEU A 155 18.07 3.01 18.47
N ALA A 156 19.02 3.29 17.58
CA ALA A 156 20.37 3.75 17.97
C ALA A 156 20.32 5.06 18.77
N GLU A 157 19.49 6.04 18.39
CA GLU A 157 19.32 7.28 19.17
C GLU A 157 18.67 7.01 20.54
N ARG A 158 17.70 6.11 20.64
CA ARG A 158 17.11 5.70 21.93
C ARG A 158 18.14 5.05 22.85
N VAL A 159 19.01 4.19 22.30
CA VAL A 159 20.12 3.61 23.06
C VAL A 159 21.09 4.70 23.53
N LYS A 160 21.49 5.60 22.66
CA LYS A 160 22.37 6.72 22.99
C LYS A 160 21.81 7.62 24.10
N ASN A 161 20.48 7.82 24.11
CA ASN A 161 19.77 8.62 25.11
C ASN A 161 19.52 7.83 26.42
N GLY A 162 19.88 6.55 26.52
CA GLY A 162 19.62 5.71 27.69
C GLY A 162 18.16 5.27 27.86
N GLU A 163 17.35 5.41 26.80
CA GLU A 163 15.93 5.00 26.77
C GLU A 163 15.76 3.51 26.46
N LEU A 164 16.79 2.87 25.93
CA LEU A 164 16.81 1.46 25.52
C LEU A 164 18.22 0.92 25.70
N SER A 165 18.39 -0.35 26.07
CA SER A 165 19.70 -1.02 25.99
C SER A 165 19.86 -1.73 24.64
N PRO A 166 21.08 -1.99 24.14
CA PRO A 166 21.26 -2.75 22.90
C PRO A 166 20.62 -4.14 22.94
N GLU A 167 20.57 -4.76 24.11
CA GLU A 167 20.00 -6.10 24.36
C GLU A 167 18.47 -6.10 24.26
N ASP A 168 17.82 -4.94 24.43
CA ASP A 168 16.37 -4.76 24.31
C ASP A 168 15.92 -4.51 22.86
N ILE A 169 16.88 -4.46 21.90
CA ILE A 169 16.55 -4.38 20.48
C ILE A 169 16.08 -5.76 20.00
N THR A 170 14.78 -5.92 19.86
CA THR A 170 14.08 -7.13 19.41
C THR A 170 13.37 -6.87 18.08
N GLU A 171 12.81 -7.93 17.47
CA GLU A 171 11.95 -7.79 16.28
C GLU A 171 10.73 -6.89 16.57
N GLU A 172 10.19 -6.94 17.79
CA GLU A 172 9.05 -6.12 18.21
C GLU A 172 9.45 -4.64 18.31
N THR A 173 10.57 -4.32 18.96
CA THR A 173 11.05 -2.93 19.06
C THR A 173 11.40 -2.36 17.70
N LEU A 174 11.95 -3.17 16.79
CA LEU A 174 12.23 -2.77 15.41
C LEU A 174 10.92 -2.54 14.63
N SER A 175 9.96 -3.45 14.73
CA SER A 175 8.62 -3.30 14.15
C SER A 175 7.92 -2.04 14.67
N GLY A 176 8.09 -1.72 15.96
CA GLY A 176 7.60 -0.51 16.59
C GLY A 176 8.23 0.80 16.05
N ALA A 177 9.36 0.72 15.38
CA ALA A 177 10.02 1.85 14.73
C ALA A 177 9.71 1.98 13.22
N MET A 178 8.98 1.01 12.64
CA MET A 178 8.55 1.07 11.23
C MET A 178 7.40 2.09 11.04
N TYR A 179 7.19 2.54 9.81
CA TYR A 179 6.06 3.42 9.47
C TYR A 179 4.70 2.76 9.72
N THR A 180 4.64 1.42 9.63
CA THR A 180 3.43 0.62 9.87
C THR A 180 3.24 0.21 11.32
N ALA A 181 4.02 0.77 12.26
CA ALA A 181 3.91 0.45 13.69
C ALA A 181 2.46 0.49 14.19
N GLY A 182 2.08 -0.54 14.96
CA GLY A 182 0.72 -0.70 15.50
C GLY A 182 -0.30 -1.26 14.51
N GLN A 183 0.12 -1.64 13.30
CA GLN A 183 -0.68 -2.35 12.32
C GLN A 183 -0.18 -3.79 12.14
N PRO A 184 -1.04 -4.75 11.78
CA PRO A 184 -0.58 -6.08 11.41
C PRO A 184 0.23 -6.02 10.10
N ASP A 185 1.14 -6.97 9.93
CA ASP A 185 1.82 -7.19 8.67
C ASP A 185 0.81 -7.55 7.55
N PRO A 186 1.13 -7.28 6.26
CA PRO A 186 0.22 -7.62 5.18
C PRO A 186 0.06 -9.14 5.06
N ASP A 187 -1.19 -9.58 5.00
CA ASP A 187 -1.54 -10.97 4.68
C ASP A 187 -1.26 -11.29 3.22
N LEU A 188 -1.52 -10.32 2.35
CA LEU A 188 -1.47 -10.45 0.89
C LEU A 188 -0.84 -9.21 0.27
N ILE A 189 0.14 -9.40 -0.62
CA ILE A 189 0.65 -8.35 -1.51
C ILE A 189 0.29 -8.70 -2.95
N ILE A 190 -0.34 -7.74 -3.64
CA ILE A 190 -0.78 -7.88 -5.03
C ILE A 190 0.08 -6.99 -5.91
N ARG A 191 0.58 -7.55 -7.01
CA ARG A 191 1.24 -6.75 -8.05
C ARG A 191 0.65 -7.04 -9.43
N PRO A 192 -0.14 -6.10 -9.99
CA PRO A 192 -0.44 -6.06 -11.41
C PRO A 192 0.81 -5.84 -12.25
N SER A 193 0.73 -6.10 -13.56
CA SER A 193 1.73 -5.78 -14.59
C SER A 193 2.62 -6.91 -15.09
N GLY A 194 2.44 -8.15 -14.61
CA GLY A 194 3.26 -9.30 -14.99
C GLY A 194 4.69 -9.29 -14.42
N GLU A 195 4.96 -8.42 -13.44
CA GLU A 195 6.26 -8.34 -12.78
C GLU A 195 6.22 -9.08 -11.44
N GLU A 196 7.09 -10.05 -11.24
CA GLU A 196 7.10 -10.95 -10.07
C GLU A 196 8.21 -10.59 -9.07
N ARG A 197 8.26 -9.33 -8.66
CA ARG A 197 9.20 -8.81 -7.65
C ARG A 197 8.52 -7.78 -6.76
N ILE A 198 8.99 -7.63 -5.52
CA ILE A 198 8.40 -6.69 -4.54
C ILE A 198 8.95 -5.26 -4.66
N SER A 199 10.00 -5.03 -5.41
CA SER A 199 10.56 -3.70 -5.72
C SER A 199 10.73 -2.81 -4.48
N ASN A 200 11.38 -3.32 -3.44
CA ASN A 200 11.66 -2.59 -2.21
C ASN A 200 10.40 -2.15 -1.41
N PHE A 201 9.25 -2.82 -1.63
CA PHE A 201 7.99 -2.54 -0.93
C PHE A 201 7.84 -3.43 0.30
N LEU A 202 7.57 -2.83 1.46
CA LEU A 202 7.26 -3.50 2.75
C LEU A 202 8.20 -4.67 3.08
N LEU A 203 9.54 -4.47 2.96
CA LEU A 203 10.52 -5.56 3.08
C LEU A 203 10.47 -6.27 4.43
N TRP A 204 10.38 -5.53 5.52
CA TRP A 204 10.31 -6.10 6.87
C TRP A 204 8.98 -6.81 7.07
N GLN A 205 7.90 -6.15 6.72
CA GLN A 205 6.54 -6.58 6.97
C GLN A 205 6.09 -7.75 6.08
N SER A 206 6.82 -8.05 4.99
CA SER A 206 6.41 -9.10 4.04
C SER A 206 6.97 -10.49 4.36
N ALA A 207 7.57 -10.68 5.54
CA ALA A 207 8.26 -11.93 5.90
C ALA A 207 7.38 -13.19 5.78
N TYR A 208 6.08 -13.09 6.05
CA TYR A 208 5.11 -14.19 5.96
C TYR A 208 3.91 -13.85 5.05
N THR A 209 4.08 -12.87 4.19
CA THR A 209 3.03 -12.41 3.27
C THR A 209 2.86 -13.35 2.08
N GLU A 210 1.63 -13.62 1.69
CA GLU A 210 1.33 -14.26 0.42
C GLU A 210 1.41 -13.25 -0.74
N PHE A 211 1.91 -13.69 -1.89
CA PHE A 211 2.03 -12.84 -3.08
C PHE A 211 1.10 -13.30 -4.19
N GLU A 212 0.46 -12.34 -4.85
CA GLU A 212 -0.34 -12.60 -6.04
C GLU A 212 0.04 -11.64 -7.17
N TYR A 213 0.37 -12.21 -8.31
CA TYR A 213 0.82 -11.47 -9.49
C TYR A 213 -0.21 -11.59 -10.61
N PHE A 214 -0.46 -10.47 -11.31
CA PHE A 214 -1.42 -10.41 -12.42
C PHE A 214 -0.77 -9.85 -13.67
N ASP A 215 -1.04 -10.47 -14.81
CA ASP A 215 -0.61 -9.95 -16.12
C ASP A 215 -1.59 -8.89 -16.65
N ILE A 216 -2.02 -7.99 -15.77
CA ILE A 216 -2.94 -6.88 -16.04
C ILE A 216 -2.28 -5.59 -15.57
N LEU A 217 -2.33 -4.54 -16.36
CA LEU A 217 -1.77 -3.24 -15.97
C LEU A 217 -2.68 -2.53 -14.96
N TRP A 218 -2.11 -1.81 -14.00
CA TRP A 218 -2.85 -1.20 -12.89
C TRP A 218 -4.14 -0.44 -13.30
N PRO A 219 -4.19 0.41 -14.35
CA PRO A 219 -5.43 1.08 -14.73
C PRO A 219 -6.57 0.13 -15.12
N ASP A 220 -6.24 -1.09 -15.56
CA ASP A 220 -7.21 -2.11 -15.95
C ASP A 220 -7.50 -3.14 -14.83
N PHE A 221 -6.82 -3.05 -13.68
CA PHE A 221 -7.09 -3.86 -12.50
C PHE A 221 -8.42 -3.45 -11.85
N LYS A 222 -9.40 -4.35 -11.80
CA LYS A 222 -10.78 -4.05 -11.36
C LYS A 222 -11.12 -4.82 -10.07
N PRO A 223 -12.22 -4.47 -9.38
CA PRO A 223 -12.70 -5.18 -8.18
C PRO A 223 -12.70 -6.70 -8.31
N LYS A 224 -13.14 -7.24 -9.43
CA LYS A 224 -13.13 -8.70 -9.69
C LYS A 224 -11.73 -9.34 -9.59
N HIS A 225 -10.65 -8.59 -9.88
CA HIS A 225 -9.30 -9.12 -9.76
C HIS A 225 -8.82 -9.08 -8.31
N LEU A 226 -9.34 -8.15 -7.49
CA LEU A 226 -9.14 -8.18 -6.05
C LEU A 226 -9.86 -9.38 -5.42
N ASP A 227 -11.09 -9.68 -5.87
CA ASP A 227 -11.81 -10.88 -5.44
C ASP A 227 -11.04 -12.15 -5.82
N GLU A 228 -10.54 -12.23 -7.06
CA GLU A 228 -9.72 -13.36 -7.53
C GLU A 228 -8.46 -13.53 -6.66
N ALA A 229 -7.77 -12.44 -6.30
CA ALA A 229 -6.61 -12.49 -5.42
C ALA A 229 -6.99 -13.02 -4.02
N ILE A 230 -8.12 -12.59 -3.47
CA ILE A 230 -8.63 -13.05 -2.18
C ILE A 230 -9.05 -14.52 -2.23
N GLU A 231 -9.69 -14.96 -3.32
CA GLU A 231 -10.04 -16.37 -3.51
C GLU A 231 -8.80 -17.26 -3.57
N LYS A 232 -7.76 -16.85 -4.32
CA LYS A 232 -6.48 -17.56 -4.38
C LYS A 232 -5.79 -17.60 -3.01
N PHE A 233 -5.78 -16.47 -2.28
CA PHE A 233 -5.28 -16.42 -0.91
C PHE A 233 -5.98 -17.44 -0.01
N ASN A 234 -7.30 -17.53 -0.06
CA ASN A 234 -8.07 -18.48 0.73
C ASN A 234 -7.85 -19.95 0.34
N SER A 235 -7.44 -20.21 -0.91
CA SER A 235 -7.14 -21.58 -1.38
C SER A 235 -5.80 -22.09 -0.90
N ARG A 236 -4.90 -21.21 -0.41
CA ARG A 236 -3.56 -21.58 0.07
C ARG A 236 -3.61 -22.07 1.52
N GLN A 237 -2.80 -23.09 1.81
CA GLN A 237 -2.55 -23.53 3.19
C GLN A 237 -1.39 -22.71 3.76
N ARG A 238 -1.69 -21.71 4.60
CA ARG A 238 -0.66 -20.91 5.28
C ARG A 238 0.02 -21.75 6.37
N ARG A 239 1.30 -22.06 6.14
CA ARG A 239 2.15 -22.78 7.11
C ARG A 239 3.20 -21.80 7.65
N PHE A 240 2.94 -21.17 8.77
CA PHE A 240 3.86 -20.23 9.44
C PHE A 240 5.10 -20.93 10.06
N GLY A 241 5.82 -21.73 9.27
CA GLY A 241 6.98 -22.48 9.75
C GLY A 241 6.66 -23.64 10.72
N GLY A 242 5.39 -23.89 11.01
CA GLY A 242 4.92 -25.04 11.79
C GLY A 242 4.66 -26.25 10.90
N VAL A 243 4.98 -27.47 11.40
CA VAL A 243 4.68 -28.77 10.75
C VAL A 243 3.21 -29.08 10.95
#